data_e5a27bc7ffb882292c68b2a663ac0f28
#
_entry.id   e5a27bc7ffb882292c68b2a663ac0f28
#
_cell.length_a   1.000
_cell.length_b   1.000
_cell.length_c   1.000
_cell.angle_alpha   90.00
_cell.angle_beta   90.00
_cell.angle_gamma   90.00
#
_symmetry.space_group_name_H-M   'P 1'
#
loop_
_entity.id
_entity.type
_entity.pdbx_description
1 polymer ?
#
loop_
_entity_poly.entity_id
_entity_poly.type
_entity_poly.pdbx_seq_one_letter_code
_entity_poly.pdbx_strand_id
1 'polypeptide(L)'
;DADAFIHTARIVPIYRTTAGLSVRQLRTIMFNLINTCIKEVSDCLPEEIRVRHNFHGLTESIFNSHFPESGADIDSLNSGASIYQKRLYFDELFKFELGLSVIKKGKEVETGIAFNCDGVLVRKFIDTLKFKLTSAQQRVFEEILYDMRKPHPMNRLLQGDVGCGKTVIAV
;
A
#
# COMPACT_ATOMS: atom_id res chain seq x y z
N ASP A 1 -13.83 -10.27 39.12
CA ASP A 1 -12.90 -9.16 38.78
C ASP A 1 -12.83 -9.01 37.26
N ALA A 2 -13.43 -7.93 36.70
CA ALA A 2 -13.43 -7.65 35.27
C ALA A 2 -11.99 -7.53 34.69
N ASP A 3 -11.03 -7.13 35.54
CA ASP A 3 -9.62 -6.98 35.14
C ASP A 3 -8.92 -8.32 34.88
N ALA A 4 -9.35 -9.40 35.51
CA ALA A 4 -8.79 -10.74 35.28
C ALA A 4 -9.10 -11.25 33.84
N PHE A 5 -10.27 -10.94 33.32
CA PHE A 5 -10.69 -11.39 31.97
C PHE A 5 -9.90 -10.73 30.82
N ILE A 6 -9.26 -9.57 31.06
CA ILE A 6 -8.45 -8.88 30.03
C ILE A 6 -7.07 -9.55 29.88
N HIS A 7 -6.59 -10.26 30.90
CA HIS A 7 -5.20 -10.71 30.98
C HIS A 7 -5.01 -12.22 30.95
N THR A 8 -6.05 -12.99 31.27
CA THR A 8 -5.99 -14.44 31.46
C THR A 8 -7.15 -15.15 30.78
N ALA A 9 -6.99 -16.45 30.55
CA ALA A 9 -8.00 -17.34 29.93
C ALA A 9 -8.48 -16.92 28.52
N ARG A 10 -7.68 -16.16 27.77
CA ARG A 10 -7.96 -15.75 26.39
C ARG A 10 -6.68 -15.46 25.64
N ILE A 11 -6.77 -15.36 24.30
CA ILE A 11 -5.70 -14.82 23.46
C ILE A 11 -5.56 -13.33 23.79
N VAL A 12 -4.34 -12.89 24.09
CA VAL A 12 -4.06 -11.51 24.50
C VAL A 12 -2.91 -10.93 23.68
N PRO A 13 -2.98 -9.65 23.29
CA PRO A 13 -1.91 -9.00 22.54
C PRO A 13 -0.66 -8.80 23.43
N ILE A 14 0.51 -8.87 22.75
CA ILE A 14 1.79 -8.51 23.36
C ILE A 14 2.24 -7.20 22.72
N TYR A 15 2.16 -6.12 23.49
CA TYR A 15 2.61 -4.80 23.04
C TYR A 15 4.08 -4.59 23.35
N ARG A 16 4.78 -3.86 22.47
CA ARG A 16 6.11 -3.34 22.79
C ARG A 16 5.98 -2.28 23.88
N THR A 17 6.81 -2.39 24.89
CA THR A 17 6.77 -1.50 26.05
C THR A 17 8.03 -0.64 26.14
N THR A 18 7.92 0.48 26.86
CA THR A 18 9.02 1.35 27.24
C THR A 18 9.18 1.34 28.76
N ALA A 19 10.29 1.91 29.28
CA ALA A 19 10.51 2.00 30.71
C ALA A 19 9.33 2.69 31.42
N GLY A 20 8.86 2.08 32.49
CA GLY A 20 7.74 2.58 33.30
C GLY A 20 6.33 2.17 32.83
N LEU A 21 6.18 1.48 31.71
CA LEU A 21 4.89 1.03 31.20
C LEU A 21 4.89 -0.48 30.97
N SER A 22 4.09 -1.22 31.74
CA SER A 22 3.98 -2.67 31.61
C SER A 22 3.01 -3.10 30.51
N VAL A 23 3.21 -4.31 29.94
CA VAL A 23 2.28 -4.91 28.98
C VAL A 23 0.85 -5.00 29.53
N ARG A 24 0.71 -5.27 30.83
CA ARG A 24 -0.59 -5.36 31.49
C ARG A 24 -1.32 -4.02 31.49
N GLN A 25 -0.62 -2.94 31.84
CA GLN A 25 -1.19 -1.59 31.78
C GLN A 25 -1.61 -1.20 30.36
N LEU A 26 -0.77 -1.49 29.35
CA LEU A 26 -1.12 -1.22 27.96
C LEU A 26 -2.36 -2.00 27.51
N ARG A 27 -2.50 -3.28 27.88
CA ARG A 27 -3.72 -4.04 27.58
C ARG A 27 -4.97 -3.40 28.18
N THR A 28 -4.91 -2.99 29.44
CA THR A 28 -6.04 -2.30 30.09
C THR A 28 -6.38 -0.99 29.40
N ILE A 29 -5.36 -0.18 29.09
CA ILE A 29 -5.54 1.08 28.35
C ILE A 29 -6.20 0.83 27.00
N MET A 30 -5.66 -0.10 26.19
CA MET A 30 -6.18 -0.42 24.87
C MET A 30 -7.60 -0.99 24.92
N PHE A 31 -7.88 -1.86 25.89
CA PHE A 31 -9.22 -2.40 26.08
C PHE A 31 -10.24 -1.31 26.38
N ASN A 32 -9.93 -0.42 27.30
CA ASN A 32 -10.81 0.70 27.66
C ASN A 32 -10.98 1.67 26.49
N LEU A 33 -9.88 2.03 25.81
CA LEU A 33 -9.90 2.92 24.66
C LEU A 33 -10.81 2.35 23.54
N ILE A 34 -10.60 1.08 23.17
CA ILE A 34 -11.39 0.45 22.11
C ILE A 34 -12.86 0.41 22.52
N ASN A 35 -13.22 -0.01 23.73
CA ASN A 35 -14.62 -0.09 24.16
C ASN A 35 -15.28 1.29 24.26
N THR A 36 -14.53 2.33 24.57
CA THR A 36 -15.08 3.69 24.68
C THR A 36 -15.21 4.38 23.33
N CYS A 37 -14.14 4.33 22.51
CA CYS A 37 -14.04 5.15 21.29
C CYS A 37 -14.47 4.41 20.02
N ILE A 38 -14.64 3.08 20.05
CA ILE A 38 -14.88 2.31 18.83
C ILE A 38 -16.17 2.72 18.10
N LYS A 39 -17.15 3.23 18.84
CA LYS A 39 -18.43 3.70 18.27
C LYS A 39 -18.30 5.00 17.51
N GLU A 40 -17.24 5.75 17.76
CA GLU A 40 -16.95 7.03 17.09
C GLU A 40 -16.15 6.82 15.78
N VAL A 41 -15.62 5.61 15.58
CA VAL A 41 -14.84 5.26 14.40
C VAL A 41 -15.77 5.02 13.21
N SER A 42 -15.68 5.88 12.21
CA SER A 42 -16.42 5.72 10.96
C SER A 42 -15.62 4.84 9.97
N ASP A 43 -16.31 3.92 9.30
CA ASP A 43 -15.71 3.14 8.22
C ASP A 43 -15.71 3.98 6.94
N CYS A 44 -14.51 4.35 6.47
CA CYS A 44 -14.34 5.15 5.25
C CYS A 44 -14.32 4.31 3.97
N LEU A 45 -14.25 2.97 4.08
CA LEU A 45 -14.24 2.10 2.91
C LEU A 45 -15.65 1.94 2.34
N PRO A 46 -15.88 2.26 1.05
CA PRO A 46 -17.17 2.04 0.41
C PRO A 46 -17.66 0.60 0.56
N GLU A 47 -18.96 0.45 0.79
CA GLU A 47 -19.55 -0.87 1.06
C GLU A 47 -19.35 -1.84 -0.11
N GLU A 48 -19.41 -1.36 -1.34
CA GLU A 48 -19.17 -2.17 -2.53
C GLU A 48 -17.77 -2.79 -2.55
N ILE A 49 -16.75 -2.05 -2.09
CA ILE A 49 -15.38 -2.54 -1.99
C ILE A 49 -15.28 -3.57 -0.85
N ARG A 50 -15.89 -3.25 0.30
CA ARG A 50 -15.91 -4.13 1.46
C ARG A 50 -16.54 -5.50 1.11
N VAL A 51 -17.70 -5.48 0.46
CA VAL A 51 -18.41 -6.71 0.03
C VAL A 51 -17.61 -7.47 -1.03
N ARG A 52 -17.06 -6.79 -2.05
CA ARG A 52 -16.26 -7.41 -3.11
C ARG A 52 -15.07 -8.20 -2.58
N HIS A 53 -14.42 -7.69 -1.55
CA HIS A 53 -13.22 -8.29 -0.95
C HIS A 53 -13.52 -9.13 0.28
N ASN A 54 -14.80 -9.29 0.64
CA ASN A 54 -15.25 -10.03 1.82
C ASN A 54 -14.58 -9.53 3.12
N PHE A 55 -14.45 -8.21 3.27
CA PHE A 55 -13.90 -7.61 4.46
C PHE A 55 -14.95 -7.38 5.54
N HIS A 56 -14.53 -7.57 6.79
CA HIS A 56 -15.29 -7.16 7.97
C HIS A 56 -15.34 -5.64 8.12
N GLY A 57 -16.25 -5.13 8.94
CA GLY A 57 -16.31 -3.72 9.30
C GLY A 57 -15.04 -3.26 10.03
N LEU A 58 -14.73 -1.96 9.94
CA LEU A 58 -13.52 -1.41 10.53
C LEU A 58 -13.48 -1.61 12.05
N THR A 59 -14.56 -1.31 12.74
CA THR A 59 -14.68 -1.45 14.21
C THR A 59 -14.47 -2.89 14.66
N GLU A 60 -15.10 -3.85 13.99
CA GLU A 60 -14.92 -5.28 14.23
C GLU A 60 -13.48 -5.73 13.98
N SER A 61 -12.87 -5.22 12.92
CA SER A 61 -11.49 -5.54 12.56
C SER A 61 -10.49 -4.99 13.58
N ILE A 62 -10.69 -3.77 14.08
CA ILE A 62 -9.88 -3.20 15.15
C ILE A 62 -10.02 -4.04 16.42
N PHE A 63 -11.25 -4.34 16.84
CA PHE A 63 -11.49 -5.09 18.06
C PHE A 63 -10.85 -6.47 18.03
N ASN A 64 -11.10 -7.25 16.96
CA ASN A 64 -10.61 -8.63 16.85
C ASN A 64 -9.10 -8.72 16.54
N SER A 65 -8.46 -7.65 16.06
CA SER A 65 -7.01 -7.60 15.94
C SER A 65 -6.32 -7.43 17.30
N HIS A 66 -6.99 -6.83 18.28
CA HIS A 66 -6.47 -6.63 19.63
C HIS A 66 -6.96 -7.68 20.62
N PHE A 67 -8.23 -8.04 20.54
CA PHE A 67 -8.90 -8.95 21.48
C PHE A 67 -9.70 -10.01 20.70
N PRO A 68 -9.01 -10.93 20.02
CA PRO A 68 -9.67 -11.96 19.22
C PRO A 68 -10.47 -12.92 20.09
N GLU A 69 -11.39 -13.64 19.47
CA GLU A 69 -12.16 -14.71 20.10
C GLU A 69 -11.26 -15.87 20.54
N SER A 70 -11.73 -16.65 21.53
CA SER A 70 -10.94 -17.74 22.14
C SER A 70 -10.56 -18.86 21.17
N GLY A 71 -11.26 -19.01 20.06
CA GLY A 71 -10.98 -19.99 19.00
C GLY A 71 -10.19 -19.46 17.81
N ALA A 72 -9.69 -18.22 17.87
CA ALA A 72 -8.96 -17.64 16.75
C ALA A 72 -7.63 -18.37 16.47
N ASP A 73 -7.26 -18.45 15.20
CA ASP A 73 -6.01 -19.05 14.76
C ASP A 73 -4.82 -18.16 15.14
N ILE A 74 -4.03 -18.63 16.11
CA ILE A 74 -2.88 -17.92 16.67
C ILE A 74 -1.79 -17.73 15.61
N ASP A 75 -1.56 -18.70 14.73
CA ASP A 75 -0.53 -18.60 13.69
C ASP A 75 -0.90 -17.54 12.66
N SER A 76 -2.16 -17.48 12.29
CA SER A 76 -2.68 -16.40 11.41
C SER A 76 -2.58 -15.04 12.07
N LEU A 77 -2.86 -14.91 13.37
CA LEU A 77 -2.72 -13.66 14.11
C LEU A 77 -1.26 -13.20 14.19
N ASN A 78 -0.33 -14.11 14.51
CA ASN A 78 1.09 -13.81 14.65
C ASN A 78 1.75 -13.46 13.32
N SER A 79 1.33 -14.08 12.23
CA SER A 79 1.83 -13.79 10.89
C SER A 79 1.20 -12.56 10.24
N GLY A 80 0.20 -11.94 10.88
CA GLY A 80 -0.53 -10.81 10.30
C GLY A 80 -1.51 -11.24 9.19
N ALA A 81 -1.83 -12.51 9.10
CA ALA A 81 -2.66 -13.08 8.03
C ALA A 81 -4.15 -13.20 8.40
N SER A 82 -4.56 -12.80 9.61
CA SER A 82 -5.96 -12.84 10.00
C SER A 82 -6.82 -11.94 9.10
N ILE A 83 -8.09 -12.31 8.91
CA ILE A 83 -9.02 -11.55 8.07
C ILE A 83 -9.21 -10.10 8.59
N TYR A 84 -9.15 -9.90 9.90
CA TYR A 84 -9.26 -8.60 10.54
C TYR A 84 -8.03 -7.74 10.30
N GLN A 85 -6.82 -8.32 10.42
CA GLN A 85 -5.56 -7.61 10.11
C GLN A 85 -5.44 -7.27 8.63
N LYS A 86 -5.82 -8.17 7.73
CA LYS A 86 -5.87 -7.91 6.29
C LYS A 86 -6.77 -6.73 5.95
N ARG A 87 -7.91 -6.58 6.64
CA ARG A 87 -8.79 -5.42 6.47
C ARG A 87 -8.08 -4.11 6.85
N LEU A 88 -7.34 -4.09 7.96
CA LEU A 88 -6.62 -2.90 8.41
C LEU A 88 -5.48 -2.52 7.46
N TYR A 89 -4.71 -3.51 7.00
CA TYR A 89 -3.65 -3.27 6.00
C TYR A 89 -4.23 -2.76 4.68
N PHE A 90 -5.35 -3.32 4.24
CA PHE A 90 -6.02 -2.84 3.04
C PHE A 90 -6.46 -1.38 3.18
N ASP A 91 -7.03 -0.99 4.32
CA ASP A 91 -7.45 0.38 4.58
C ASP A 91 -6.30 1.38 4.45
N GLU A 92 -5.17 1.05 5.06
CA GLU A 92 -3.98 1.91 5.04
C GLU A 92 -3.43 2.06 3.62
N LEU A 93 -3.25 0.93 2.91
CA LEU A 93 -2.77 0.93 1.54
C LEU A 93 -3.77 1.59 0.57
N PHE A 94 -5.06 1.36 0.75
CA PHE A 94 -6.11 1.97 -0.07
C PHE A 94 -6.10 3.50 0.05
N LYS A 95 -6.01 4.03 1.26
CA LYS A 95 -5.92 5.49 1.49
C LYS A 95 -4.65 6.08 0.86
N PHE A 96 -3.54 5.37 0.97
CA PHE A 96 -2.28 5.77 0.36
C PHE A 96 -2.39 5.80 -1.17
N GLU A 97 -2.87 4.73 -1.79
CA GLU A 97 -3.06 4.64 -3.25
C GLU A 97 -4.08 5.64 -3.77
N LEU A 98 -5.16 5.89 -3.01
CA LEU A 98 -6.13 6.91 -3.35
C LEU A 98 -5.49 8.31 -3.36
N GLY A 99 -4.67 8.63 -2.35
CA GLY A 99 -3.92 9.88 -2.29
C GLY A 99 -2.98 10.04 -3.49
N LEU A 100 -2.22 9.00 -3.84
CA LEU A 100 -1.37 9.01 -5.03
C LEU A 100 -2.17 9.18 -6.32
N SER A 101 -3.33 8.53 -6.44
CA SER A 101 -4.20 8.63 -7.61
C SER A 101 -4.76 10.04 -7.79
N VAL A 102 -5.13 10.72 -6.70
CA VAL A 102 -5.57 12.12 -6.73
C VAL A 102 -4.45 13.03 -7.20
N ILE A 103 -3.23 12.87 -6.67
CA ILE A 103 -2.05 13.65 -7.08
C ILE A 103 -1.74 13.40 -8.56
N LYS A 104 -1.76 12.14 -9.01
CA LYS A 104 -1.52 11.76 -10.39
C LYS A 104 -2.55 12.41 -11.33
N LYS A 105 -3.83 12.31 -10.99
CA LYS A 105 -4.91 12.92 -11.76
C LYS A 105 -4.78 14.46 -11.84
N GLY A 106 -4.34 15.10 -10.76
CA GLY A 106 -4.03 16.53 -10.78
C GLY A 106 -2.92 16.89 -11.77
N LYS A 107 -1.87 16.07 -11.86
CA LYS A 107 -0.77 16.26 -12.83
C LYS A 107 -1.17 15.97 -14.28
N GLU A 108 -2.09 15.04 -14.51
CA GLU A 108 -2.62 14.75 -15.86
C GLU A 108 -3.43 15.93 -16.45
N VAL A 109 -3.91 16.85 -15.60
CA VAL A 109 -4.58 18.09 -16.03
C VAL A 109 -3.57 19.18 -16.40
N GLU A 110 -2.31 19.08 -15.97
CA GLU A 110 -1.26 20.02 -16.37
C GLU A 110 -0.99 19.90 -17.87
N THR A 111 -1.05 21.01 -18.57
CA THR A 111 -0.68 21.07 -19.99
C THR A 111 0.82 20.93 -20.14
N GLY A 112 1.26 19.97 -20.93
CA GLY A 112 2.63 19.74 -21.31
C GLY A 112 2.85 19.99 -22.81
N ILE A 113 4.09 19.87 -23.24
CA ILE A 113 4.45 19.94 -24.65
C ILE A 113 4.44 18.52 -25.22
N ALA A 114 3.59 18.28 -26.22
CA ALA A 114 3.63 17.02 -26.96
C ALA A 114 4.82 17.04 -27.94
N PHE A 115 5.71 16.08 -27.81
CA PHE A 115 6.86 15.95 -28.71
C PHE A 115 6.49 15.18 -29.98
N ASN A 116 6.95 15.65 -31.13
CA ASN A 116 6.85 14.90 -32.37
C ASN A 116 7.96 13.82 -32.41
N CYS A 117 7.66 12.64 -31.84
CA CYS A 117 8.59 11.52 -31.80
C CYS A 117 8.40 10.67 -33.08
N ASP A 118 8.94 11.10 -34.22
CA ASP A 118 8.94 10.35 -35.47
C ASP A 118 9.88 9.14 -35.43
N GLY A 119 10.72 9.06 -34.42
CA GLY A 119 11.64 7.96 -34.17
C GLY A 119 12.90 7.97 -35.05
N VAL A 120 13.13 8.97 -35.88
CA VAL A 120 14.31 9.02 -36.77
C VAL A 120 15.60 9.15 -35.97
N LEU A 121 15.65 10.09 -35.01
CA LEU A 121 16.84 10.27 -34.15
C LEU A 121 17.08 9.06 -33.27
N VAL A 122 16.02 8.49 -32.75
CA VAL A 122 16.04 7.30 -31.92
C VAL A 122 16.62 6.10 -32.66
N ARG A 123 16.15 5.84 -33.91
CA ARG A 123 16.69 4.76 -34.72
C ARG A 123 18.17 4.95 -34.99
N LYS A 124 18.57 6.17 -35.37
CA LYS A 124 19.99 6.51 -35.56
C LYS A 124 20.80 6.25 -34.29
N PHE A 125 20.29 6.60 -33.12
CA PHE A 125 20.96 6.33 -31.84
C PHE A 125 21.06 4.83 -31.58
N ILE A 126 19.98 4.07 -31.75
CA ILE A 126 19.98 2.61 -31.56
C ILE A 126 20.97 1.94 -32.48
N ASP A 127 21.09 2.38 -33.74
CA ASP A 127 22.03 1.85 -34.73
C ASP A 127 23.49 2.11 -34.38
N THR A 128 23.79 3.09 -33.49
CA THR A 128 25.15 3.33 -33.01
C THR A 128 25.54 2.41 -31.83
N LEU A 129 24.57 1.73 -31.21
CA LEU A 129 24.83 0.85 -30.08
C LEU A 129 25.58 -0.42 -30.56
N LYS A 130 26.62 -0.81 -29.82
CA LYS A 130 27.38 -2.05 -30.08
C LYS A 130 26.66 -3.32 -29.63
N PHE A 131 25.44 -3.22 -29.14
CA PHE A 131 24.61 -4.30 -28.60
C PHE A 131 23.15 -4.07 -28.95
N LYS A 132 22.35 -5.13 -28.90
CA LYS A 132 20.91 -5.05 -29.13
C LYS A 132 20.19 -4.79 -27.81
N LEU A 133 19.17 -3.95 -27.83
CA LEU A 133 18.29 -3.76 -26.68
C LEU A 133 17.55 -5.06 -26.36
N THR A 134 17.39 -5.37 -25.09
CA THR A 134 16.55 -6.48 -24.63
C THR A 134 15.07 -6.18 -24.90
N SER A 135 14.23 -7.20 -24.92
CA SER A 135 12.78 -7.02 -25.08
C SER A 135 12.15 -6.13 -23.99
N ALA A 136 12.66 -6.21 -22.76
CA ALA A 136 12.22 -5.35 -21.67
C ALA A 136 12.60 -3.88 -21.90
N GLN A 137 13.84 -3.63 -22.38
CA GLN A 137 14.30 -2.28 -22.72
C GLN A 137 13.50 -1.70 -23.89
N GLN A 138 13.24 -2.49 -24.94
CA GLN A 138 12.43 -2.07 -26.09
C GLN A 138 11.01 -1.66 -25.65
N ARG A 139 10.35 -2.48 -24.83
CA ARG A 139 9.01 -2.18 -24.30
C ARG A 139 8.98 -0.87 -23.52
N VAL A 140 9.91 -0.69 -22.56
CA VAL A 140 10.00 0.53 -21.76
C VAL A 140 10.24 1.75 -22.62
N PHE A 141 11.07 1.60 -23.63
CA PHE A 141 11.37 2.66 -24.59
C PHE A 141 10.12 3.09 -25.38
N GLU A 142 9.35 2.13 -25.89
CA GLU A 142 8.09 2.40 -26.60
C GLU A 142 7.06 3.10 -25.68
N GLU A 143 6.98 2.69 -24.43
CA GLU A 143 6.12 3.33 -23.43
C GLU A 143 6.53 4.79 -23.17
N ILE A 144 7.82 5.09 -23.09
CA ILE A 144 8.35 6.45 -22.95
C ILE A 144 7.98 7.30 -24.17
N LEU A 145 8.23 6.79 -25.38
CA LEU A 145 7.87 7.49 -26.62
C LEU A 145 6.36 7.76 -26.72
N TYR A 146 5.56 6.81 -26.28
CA TYR A 146 4.10 6.98 -26.25
C TYR A 146 3.69 8.12 -25.30
N ASP A 147 4.28 8.19 -24.10
CA ASP A 147 3.96 9.25 -23.15
C ASP A 147 4.50 10.62 -23.59
N MET A 148 5.67 10.69 -24.22
CA MET A 148 6.21 11.94 -24.77
C MET A 148 5.33 12.57 -25.84
N ARG A 149 4.51 11.80 -26.52
CA ARG A 149 3.56 12.29 -27.54
C ARG A 149 2.28 12.88 -26.95
N LYS A 150 2.07 12.70 -25.65
CA LYS A 150 0.87 13.22 -24.97
C LYS A 150 1.02 14.71 -24.64
N PRO A 151 -0.09 15.45 -24.59
CA PRO A 151 -0.06 16.87 -24.22
C PRO A 151 -0.01 17.10 -22.70
N HIS A 152 0.60 16.17 -21.95
CA HIS A 152 0.81 16.28 -20.51
C HIS A 152 2.23 15.91 -20.12
N PRO A 153 2.76 16.41 -18.99
CA PRO A 153 4.09 16.06 -18.52
C PRO A 153 4.19 14.55 -18.25
N MET A 154 5.24 13.93 -18.79
CA MET A 154 5.56 12.55 -18.44
C MET A 154 6.18 12.48 -17.04
N ASN A 155 5.69 11.56 -16.21
CA ASN A 155 6.26 11.27 -14.89
C ASN A 155 6.42 9.74 -14.76
N ARG A 156 7.64 9.24 -15.01
CA ARG A 156 7.99 7.82 -14.95
C ARG A 156 9.20 7.56 -14.08
N LEU A 157 9.14 6.50 -13.31
CA LEU A 157 10.28 5.94 -12.59
C LEU A 157 10.87 4.78 -13.39
N LEU A 158 12.10 4.93 -13.89
CA LEU A 158 12.83 3.86 -14.52
C LEU A 158 13.64 3.10 -13.46
N GLN A 159 13.21 1.88 -13.14
CA GLN A 159 13.84 1.04 -12.14
C GLN A 159 14.45 -0.23 -12.75
N GLY A 160 15.56 -0.66 -12.20
CA GLY A 160 16.26 -1.88 -12.61
C GLY A 160 17.60 -2.01 -11.88
N ASP A 161 18.24 -3.16 -11.98
CA ASP A 161 19.53 -3.45 -11.33
C ASP A 161 20.68 -2.57 -11.84
N VAL A 162 21.76 -2.52 -11.08
CA VAL A 162 22.99 -1.84 -11.51
C VAL A 162 23.53 -2.53 -12.77
N GLY A 163 23.86 -1.74 -13.79
CA GLY A 163 24.36 -2.27 -15.06
C GLY A 163 23.28 -2.75 -16.05
N CYS A 164 22.00 -2.73 -15.72
CA CYS A 164 20.92 -3.15 -16.64
C CYS A 164 20.63 -2.19 -17.82
N GLY A 165 21.46 -1.14 -18.00
CA GLY A 165 21.34 -0.22 -19.14
C GLY A 165 20.28 0.87 -19.00
N LYS A 166 19.88 1.28 -17.78
CA LYS A 166 18.92 2.39 -17.56
C LYS A 166 19.32 3.68 -18.26
N THR A 167 20.61 4.01 -18.24
CA THR A 167 21.13 5.23 -18.90
C THR A 167 20.90 5.23 -20.38
N VAL A 168 21.02 4.09 -21.06
CA VAL A 168 20.78 3.96 -22.50
C VAL A 168 19.32 4.27 -22.88
N ILE A 169 18.39 3.99 -21.97
CA ILE A 169 16.97 4.28 -22.17
C ILE A 169 16.64 5.74 -21.89
N ALA A 170 17.43 6.39 -21.01
CA ALA A 170 17.19 7.79 -20.58
C ALA A 170 17.84 8.83 -21.52
N VAL A 171 18.77 8.44 -22.37
CA VAL A 171 19.45 9.28 -23.36
C VAL A 171 18.66 9.32 -24.65
#